data_6a9c60f4e4e62c65426886f530440dab
#
_entry.id   6a9c60f4e4e62c65426886f530440dab
#
_cell.length_a   1.000
_cell.length_b   1.000
_cell.length_c   1.000
_cell.angle_alpha   90.00
_cell.angle_beta   90.00
_cell.angle_gamma   90.00
#
_symmetry.space_group_name_H-M   'P 1'
#
loop_
_entity.id
_entity.type
_entity.pdbx_description
1 polymer ?
#
loop_
_entity_poly.entity_id
_entity_poly.type
_entity_poly.pdbx_seq_one_letter_code
_entity_poly.pdbx_strand_id
1 'polypeptide(L)'
;MTIRTIKGRIVLAIVLVGCIPLVIGLVLASMSGMRSLRDVIGGNFQAIAEQAADRLTMLVQSEVQGVRLLASAPLRVRQPVEAANLSYKGEWADSQRLIQERAKEWEKGHDSAAGLLNSELSRFLLETKVRDGDKMVGLLITDRYGALVAASSEPDHYSLSQESWWEALQAGGLDRVYVSGLIPGQEGSFRSPEETIDIAVPILDDHQHAVIGAIK
;
A
#
# COMPACT_ATOMS: atom_id res chain seq x y z
N MET A 1 3.70 53.79 -48.62
CA MET A 1 4.93 53.74 -49.41
C MET A 1 4.59 53.13 -50.80
N THR A 2 4.33 53.95 -51.81
CA THR A 2 3.85 53.49 -53.12
C THR A 2 5.06 53.15 -54.01
N ILE A 3 5.25 51.85 -54.27
CA ILE A 3 6.28 51.33 -55.14
C ILE A 3 5.87 51.68 -56.59
N ARG A 4 6.38 52.81 -57.14
CA ARG A 4 5.98 53.40 -58.43
C ARG A 4 6.84 52.98 -59.61
N THR A 5 7.85 52.14 -59.45
CA THR A 5 8.73 51.70 -60.50
C THR A 5 8.48 50.25 -60.88
N ILE A 6 8.46 49.95 -62.23
CA ILE A 6 8.25 48.59 -62.72
C ILE A 6 9.23 47.58 -62.14
N LYS A 7 10.49 48.01 -61.94
CA LYS A 7 11.53 47.18 -61.25
C LYS A 7 11.12 46.80 -59.84
N GLY A 8 10.53 47.71 -59.03
CA GLY A 8 10.08 47.42 -57.67
C GLY A 8 8.92 46.41 -57.59
N ARG A 9 8.01 46.44 -58.60
CA ARG A 9 6.91 45.47 -58.69
C ARG A 9 7.40 44.07 -59.03
N ILE A 10 8.40 43.97 -59.94
CA ILE A 10 9.02 42.68 -60.29
C ILE A 10 9.77 42.08 -59.09
N VAL A 11 10.57 42.87 -58.37
CA VAL A 11 11.28 42.42 -57.13
C VAL A 11 10.29 41.96 -56.07
N LEU A 12 9.23 42.73 -55.89
CA LEU A 12 8.19 42.35 -54.88
C LEU A 12 7.49 41.04 -55.27
N ALA A 13 7.18 40.84 -56.54
CA ALA A 13 6.58 39.61 -57.05
C ALA A 13 7.49 38.40 -56.84
N ILE A 14 8.80 38.53 -57.15
CA ILE A 14 9.78 37.45 -56.90
C ILE A 14 9.91 37.11 -55.44
N VAL A 15 9.97 38.12 -54.55
CA VAL A 15 10.03 37.91 -53.07
C VAL A 15 8.77 37.24 -52.58
N LEU A 16 7.58 37.68 -53.02
CA LEU A 16 6.32 37.07 -52.57
C LEU A 16 6.20 35.61 -53.03
N VAL A 17 6.52 35.32 -54.29
CA VAL A 17 6.45 33.96 -54.86
C VAL A 17 7.49 33.03 -54.26
N GLY A 18 8.66 33.54 -53.86
CA GLY A 18 9.71 32.75 -53.26
C GLY A 18 9.56 32.58 -51.74
N CYS A 19 9.31 33.69 -51.02
CA CYS A 19 9.28 33.68 -49.54
C CYS A 19 7.99 33.09 -48.97
N ILE A 20 6.82 33.28 -49.57
CA ILE A 20 5.55 32.79 -49.04
C ILE A 20 5.51 31.26 -48.96
N PRO A 21 5.84 30.51 -50.03
CA PRO A 21 5.84 29.04 -49.93
C PRO A 21 6.87 28.52 -48.92
N LEU A 22 8.02 29.19 -48.82
CA LEU A 22 9.08 28.82 -47.88
C LEU A 22 8.63 29.01 -46.43
N VAL A 23 7.98 30.12 -46.11
CA VAL A 23 7.43 30.39 -44.79
C VAL A 23 6.30 29.41 -44.45
N ILE A 24 5.40 29.14 -45.40
CA ILE A 24 4.31 28.17 -45.23
C ILE A 24 4.90 26.76 -44.98
N GLY A 25 5.88 26.35 -45.79
CA GLY A 25 6.56 25.07 -45.62
C GLY A 25 7.24 24.93 -44.27
N LEU A 26 7.92 26.00 -43.80
CA LEU A 26 8.57 26.01 -42.49
C LEU A 26 7.56 25.90 -41.33
N VAL A 27 6.45 26.62 -41.42
CA VAL A 27 5.38 26.58 -40.41
C VAL A 27 4.74 25.19 -40.35
N LEU A 28 4.41 24.61 -41.51
CA LEU A 28 3.83 23.27 -41.59
C LEU A 28 4.80 22.20 -41.09
N ALA A 29 6.08 22.27 -41.44
CA ALA A 29 7.10 21.36 -40.93
C ALA A 29 7.29 21.49 -39.43
N SER A 30 7.31 22.70 -38.88
CA SER A 30 7.41 22.95 -37.47
C SER A 30 6.18 22.42 -36.68
N MET A 31 4.97 22.64 -37.22
CA MET A 31 3.74 22.12 -36.60
C MET A 31 3.66 20.59 -36.65
N SER A 32 4.06 19.97 -37.74
CA SER A 32 4.11 18.51 -37.89
C SER A 32 5.17 17.90 -36.99
N GLY A 33 6.36 18.50 -36.91
CA GLY A 33 7.44 18.04 -36.04
C GLY A 33 7.04 18.10 -34.55
N MET A 34 6.39 19.18 -34.14
CA MET A 34 5.96 19.35 -32.74
C MET A 34 4.84 18.39 -32.35
N ARG A 35 3.92 18.06 -33.25
CA ARG A 35 2.88 17.04 -33.05
C ARG A 35 3.48 15.64 -32.91
N SER A 36 4.33 15.27 -33.86
CA SER A 36 5.00 13.96 -33.87
C SER A 36 5.85 13.76 -32.59
N LEU A 37 6.57 14.81 -32.17
CA LEU A 37 7.36 14.76 -30.94
C LEU A 37 6.47 14.56 -29.69
N ARG A 38 5.35 15.27 -29.60
CA ARG A 38 4.40 15.16 -28.51
C ARG A 38 3.76 13.78 -28.45
N ASP A 39 3.40 13.20 -29.58
CA ASP A 39 2.78 11.88 -29.67
C ASP A 39 3.77 10.77 -29.29
N VAL A 40 5.01 10.86 -29.78
CA VAL A 40 6.07 9.89 -29.46
C VAL A 40 6.48 9.99 -27.99
N ILE A 41 6.68 11.20 -27.47
CA ILE A 41 7.05 11.40 -26.06
C ILE A 41 5.89 10.98 -25.16
N GLY A 42 4.65 11.42 -25.45
CA GLY A 42 3.46 11.06 -24.70
C GLY A 42 3.22 9.56 -24.66
N GLY A 43 3.31 8.87 -25.79
CA GLY A 43 3.15 7.42 -25.87
C GLY A 43 4.24 6.65 -25.09
N ASN A 44 5.48 7.11 -25.15
CA ASN A 44 6.57 6.49 -24.39
C ASN A 44 6.39 6.68 -22.87
N PHE A 45 5.98 7.87 -22.41
CA PHE A 45 5.69 8.11 -21.00
C PHE A 45 4.51 7.27 -20.50
N GLN A 46 3.46 7.15 -21.30
CA GLN A 46 2.33 6.29 -20.97
C GLN A 46 2.75 4.82 -20.83
N ALA A 47 3.51 4.29 -21.80
CA ALA A 47 4.01 2.93 -21.76
C ALA A 47 4.92 2.65 -20.55
N ILE A 48 5.78 3.62 -20.18
CA ILE A 48 6.61 3.51 -18.97
C ILE A 48 5.75 3.52 -17.70
N ALA A 49 4.73 4.39 -17.64
CA ALA A 49 3.82 4.47 -16.50
C ALA A 49 3.01 3.18 -16.35
N GLU A 50 2.47 2.63 -17.44
CA GLU A 50 1.76 1.34 -17.44
C GLU A 50 2.69 0.20 -16.99
N GLN A 51 3.90 0.13 -17.52
CA GLN A 51 4.87 -0.89 -17.08
C GLN A 51 5.27 -0.74 -15.62
N ALA A 52 5.39 0.48 -15.08
CA ALA A 52 5.66 0.73 -13.69
C ALA A 52 4.47 0.31 -12.81
N ALA A 53 3.24 0.62 -13.22
CA ALA A 53 2.02 0.22 -12.53
C ALA A 53 1.87 -1.31 -12.48
N ASP A 54 2.14 -2.00 -13.58
CA ASP A 54 2.11 -3.47 -13.65
C ASP A 54 3.13 -4.10 -12.70
N ARG A 55 4.35 -3.56 -12.66
CA ARG A 55 5.40 -4.03 -11.75
C ARG A 55 5.01 -3.83 -10.28
N LEU A 56 4.47 -2.67 -9.93
CA LEU A 56 3.97 -2.40 -8.58
C LEU A 56 2.85 -3.35 -8.20
N THR A 57 1.91 -3.60 -9.11
CA THR A 57 0.82 -4.55 -8.90
C THR A 57 1.35 -5.95 -8.63
N MET A 58 2.32 -6.43 -9.40
CA MET A 58 2.94 -7.74 -9.19
C MET A 58 3.67 -7.82 -7.84
N LEU A 59 4.39 -6.76 -7.44
CA LEU A 59 5.06 -6.70 -6.14
C LEU A 59 4.05 -6.78 -4.99
N VAL A 60 3.01 -5.94 -5.01
CA VAL A 60 1.96 -5.95 -3.98
C VAL A 60 1.25 -7.31 -3.92
N GLN A 61 0.93 -7.91 -5.06
CA GLN A 61 0.32 -9.25 -5.11
C GLN A 61 1.24 -10.31 -4.52
N SER A 62 2.54 -10.24 -4.77
CA SER A 62 3.53 -11.15 -4.18
C SER A 62 3.57 -11.05 -2.65
N GLU A 63 3.58 -9.82 -2.12
CA GLU A 63 3.55 -9.58 -0.67
C GLU A 63 2.23 -10.04 -0.04
N VAL A 64 1.10 -9.77 -0.68
CA VAL A 64 -0.22 -10.28 -0.25
C VAL A 64 -0.22 -11.81 -0.15
N GLN A 65 0.35 -12.51 -1.13
CA GLN A 65 0.45 -13.97 -1.09
C GLN A 65 1.37 -14.45 0.05
N GLY A 66 2.47 -13.75 0.30
CA GLY A 66 3.36 -14.02 1.44
C GLY A 66 2.61 -13.92 2.77
N VAL A 67 1.86 -12.84 2.98
CA VAL A 67 1.07 -12.64 4.20
C VAL A 67 -0.06 -13.67 4.32
N ARG A 68 -0.73 -14.05 3.23
CA ARG A 68 -1.74 -15.13 3.22
C ARG A 68 -1.15 -16.49 3.62
N LEU A 69 0.04 -16.81 3.15
CA LEU A 69 0.73 -18.04 3.55
C LEU A 69 1.04 -18.04 5.05
N LEU A 70 1.46 -16.92 5.61
CA LEU A 70 1.64 -16.78 7.06
C LEU A 70 0.32 -16.95 7.81
N ALA A 71 -0.74 -16.28 7.36
CA ALA A 71 -2.07 -16.37 7.97
C ALA A 71 -2.63 -17.81 7.97
N SER A 72 -2.29 -18.59 6.95
CA SER A 72 -2.76 -19.97 6.80
C SER A 72 -1.95 -21.00 7.61
N ALA A 73 -0.87 -20.61 8.31
CA ALA A 73 -0.01 -21.53 9.06
C ALA A 73 -0.75 -22.12 10.28
N PRO A 74 -1.14 -23.44 10.28
CA PRO A 74 -2.07 -23.97 11.26
C PRO A 74 -1.53 -23.93 12.70
N LEU A 75 -0.34 -24.47 12.90
CA LEU A 75 0.24 -24.61 14.25
C LEU A 75 0.88 -23.32 14.77
N ARG A 76 1.42 -22.50 13.88
CA ARG A 76 2.19 -21.33 14.28
C ARG A 76 1.36 -20.06 14.43
N VAL A 77 0.30 -19.92 13.63
CA VAL A 77 -0.52 -18.70 13.61
C VAL A 77 -1.94 -19.00 14.08
N ARG A 78 -2.63 -19.92 13.42
CA ARG A 78 -4.05 -20.15 13.67
C ARG A 78 -4.30 -20.66 15.10
N GLN A 79 -3.61 -21.71 15.54
CA GLN A 79 -3.81 -22.27 16.86
C GLN A 79 -3.61 -21.26 18.02
N PRO A 80 -2.55 -20.42 18.04
CA PRO A 80 -2.41 -19.36 19.04
C PRO A 80 -3.54 -18.32 18.98
N VAL A 81 -4.03 -17.96 17.80
CA VAL A 81 -5.15 -17.02 17.65
C VAL A 81 -6.46 -17.63 18.19
N GLU A 82 -6.72 -18.89 17.88
CA GLU A 82 -7.86 -19.63 18.47
C GLU A 82 -7.77 -19.71 19.99
N ALA A 83 -6.60 -20.01 20.53
CA ALA A 83 -6.37 -20.01 21.97
C ALA A 83 -6.62 -18.64 22.61
N ALA A 84 -6.19 -17.56 21.95
CA ALA A 84 -6.48 -16.20 22.38
C ALA A 84 -8.00 -15.93 22.39
N ASN A 85 -8.70 -16.32 21.33
CA ASN A 85 -10.15 -16.20 21.24
C ASN A 85 -10.90 -17.01 22.33
N LEU A 86 -10.41 -18.18 22.68
CA LEU A 86 -10.97 -19.01 23.75
C LEU A 86 -10.72 -18.44 25.15
N SER A 87 -9.77 -17.53 25.31
CA SER A 87 -9.51 -16.87 26.60
C SER A 87 -10.65 -15.94 27.04
N TYR A 88 -11.49 -15.50 26.11
CA TYR A 88 -12.65 -14.67 26.38
C TYR A 88 -13.80 -15.57 26.87
N LYS A 89 -14.05 -15.53 28.19
CA LYS A 89 -15.14 -16.27 28.84
C LYS A 89 -16.26 -15.28 29.14
N GLY A 90 -17.40 -15.42 28.50
CA GLY A 90 -18.56 -14.58 28.76
C GLY A 90 -19.17 -13.90 27.55
N GLU A 91 -20.01 -12.90 27.83
CA GLU A 91 -20.66 -12.11 26.80
C GLU A 91 -19.69 -11.11 26.13
N TRP A 92 -20.09 -10.56 24.99
CA TRP A 92 -19.32 -9.54 24.26
C TRP A 92 -18.84 -8.38 25.15
N ALA A 93 -19.70 -7.91 26.04
CA ALA A 93 -19.38 -6.80 26.95
C ALA A 93 -18.21 -7.10 27.89
N ASP A 94 -18.08 -8.34 28.38
CA ASP A 94 -16.99 -8.75 29.25
C ASP A 94 -15.67 -8.84 28.47
N SER A 95 -15.73 -9.34 27.23
CA SER A 95 -14.57 -9.36 26.33
C SER A 95 -14.05 -7.95 26.04
N GLN A 96 -14.94 -7.02 25.76
CA GLN A 96 -14.57 -5.62 25.51
C GLN A 96 -13.95 -4.95 26.75
N ARG A 97 -14.49 -5.22 27.94
CA ARG A 97 -13.90 -4.70 29.19
C ARG A 97 -12.47 -5.21 29.38
N LEU A 98 -12.25 -6.51 29.18
CA LEU A 98 -10.93 -7.12 29.32
C LEU A 98 -9.93 -6.54 28.32
N ILE A 99 -10.35 -6.31 27.06
CA ILE A 99 -9.52 -5.68 26.01
C ILE A 99 -9.16 -4.25 26.42
N GLN A 100 -10.11 -3.48 26.93
CA GLN A 100 -9.86 -2.10 27.39
C GLN A 100 -8.91 -2.05 28.59
N GLU A 101 -9.04 -2.99 29.53
CA GLU A 101 -8.11 -3.10 30.67
C GLU A 101 -6.69 -3.39 30.18
N ARG A 102 -6.52 -4.35 29.28
CA ARG A 102 -5.21 -4.67 28.69
C ARG A 102 -4.64 -3.51 27.85
N ALA A 103 -5.48 -2.79 27.13
CA ALA A 103 -5.06 -1.60 26.39
C ALA A 103 -4.53 -0.50 27.32
N LYS A 104 -5.19 -0.26 28.44
CA LYS A 104 -4.71 0.68 29.48
C LYS A 104 -3.41 0.23 30.14
N GLU A 105 -3.21 -1.07 30.30
CA GLU A 105 -1.94 -1.61 30.80
C GLU A 105 -0.83 -1.46 29.77
N TRP A 106 -1.15 -1.66 28.49
CA TRP A 106 -0.21 -1.45 27.36
C TRP A 106 0.32 -0.02 27.31
N GLU A 107 -0.53 0.96 27.52
CA GLU A 107 -0.16 2.39 27.54
C GLU A 107 0.78 2.76 28.71
N LYS A 108 0.85 1.93 29.76
CA LYS A 108 1.75 2.15 30.90
C LYS A 108 3.21 1.76 30.63
N GLY A 109 3.49 1.07 29.53
CA GLY A 109 4.83 0.82 29.04
C GLY A 109 5.28 -0.64 29.01
N HIS A 110 6.58 -0.81 28.76
CA HIS A 110 7.24 -2.04 28.32
C HIS A 110 7.02 -3.31 29.14
N ASP A 111 6.77 -3.21 30.44
CA ASP A 111 6.60 -4.41 31.30
C ASP A 111 5.34 -5.20 30.93
N SER A 112 4.28 -4.51 30.52
CA SER A 112 3.01 -5.14 30.10
C SER A 112 3.13 -5.77 28.71
N ALA A 113 3.94 -5.16 27.84
CA ALA A 113 4.18 -5.63 26.47
C ALA A 113 5.15 -6.83 26.45
N ALA A 114 6.06 -6.93 27.41
CA ALA A 114 7.15 -7.91 27.40
C ALA A 114 6.65 -9.36 27.33
N GLY A 115 5.57 -9.69 28.04
CA GLY A 115 4.99 -11.03 28.00
C GLY A 115 4.49 -11.44 26.62
N LEU A 116 3.84 -10.51 25.90
CA LEU A 116 3.30 -10.75 24.57
C LEU A 116 4.41 -10.80 23.54
N LEU A 117 5.35 -9.86 23.57
CA LEU A 117 6.46 -9.78 22.62
C LEU A 117 7.46 -10.94 22.76
N ASN A 118 7.56 -11.53 23.96
CA ASN A 118 8.38 -12.71 24.19
C ASN A 118 7.66 -14.04 23.91
N SER A 119 6.41 -14.01 23.46
CA SER A 119 5.67 -15.22 23.09
C SER A 119 6.35 -15.95 21.92
N GLU A 120 6.10 -17.24 21.78
CA GLU A 120 6.63 -18.04 20.68
C GLU A 120 6.17 -17.49 19.31
N LEU A 121 4.92 -17.06 19.22
CA LEU A 121 4.36 -16.47 18.03
C LEU A 121 5.04 -15.14 17.68
N SER A 122 5.25 -14.25 18.64
CA SER A 122 5.94 -12.98 18.42
C SER A 122 7.39 -13.17 17.98
N ARG A 123 8.10 -14.14 18.56
CA ARG A 123 9.44 -14.51 18.09
C ARG A 123 9.44 -15.03 16.66
N PHE A 124 8.46 -15.86 16.30
CA PHE A 124 8.31 -16.32 14.92
C PHE A 124 8.06 -15.16 13.94
N LEU A 125 7.23 -14.19 14.33
CA LEU A 125 7.02 -12.98 13.51
C LEU A 125 8.30 -12.14 13.38
N LEU A 126 9.05 -12.00 14.46
CA LEU A 126 10.34 -11.30 14.42
C LEU A 126 11.36 -12.00 13.52
N GLU A 127 11.47 -13.31 13.61
CA GLU A 127 12.34 -14.10 12.73
C GLU A 127 11.92 -13.97 11.25
N THR A 128 10.61 -13.94 11.01
CA THR A 128 10.08 -13.75 9.65
C THR A 128 10.42 -12.37 9.12
N LYS A 129 10.22 -11.31 9.92
CA LYS A 129 10.62 -9.95 9.58
C LYS A 129 12.11 -9.85 9.27
N VAL A 130 12.98 -10.40 10.13
CA VAL A 130 14.44 -10.35 9.95
C VAL A 130 14.87 -11.10 8.69
N ARG A 131 14.21 -12.20 8.35
CA ARG A 131 14.49 -12.97 7.13
C ARG A 131 14.13 -12.19 5.86
N ASP A 132 13.08 -11.41 5.89
CA ASP A 132 12.65 -10.58 4.75
C ASP A 132 13.46 -9.27 4.61
N GLY A 133 14.27 -8.95 5.62
CA GLY A 133 15.17 -7.81 5.64
C GLY A 133 14.44 -6.48 5.79
N ASP A 134 14.97 -5.43 5.14
CA ASP A 134 14.47 -4.06 5.28
C ASP A 134 13.13 -3.78 4.60
N LYS A 135 12.58 -4.76 3.89
CA LYS A 135 11.29 -4.59 3.20
C LYS A 135 10.10 -4.53 4.13
N MET A 136 10.22 -5.17 5.30
CA MET A 136 9.12 -5.33 6.24
C MET A 136 9.36 -4.51 7.50
N VAL A 137 8.53 -3.51 7.74
CA VAL A 137 8.61 -2.65 8.94
C VAL A 137 8.16 -3.41 10.19
N GLY A 138 7.08 -4.16 10.10
CA GLY A 138 6.57 -4.94 11.20
C GLY A 138 5.47 -5.92 10.78
N LEU A 139 5.26 -6.92 11.63
CA LEU A 139 4.18 -7.88 11.55
C LEU A 139 3.40 -7.87 12.86
N LEU A 140 2.10 -7.87 12.79
CA LEU A 140 1.22 -8.04 13.94
C LEU A 140 0.06 -8.99 13.62
N ILE A 141 -0.42 -9.64 14.65
CA ILE A 141 -1.56 -10.55 14.59
C ILE A 141 -2.56 -10.13 15.65
N THR A 142 -3.83 -10.06 15.26
CA THR A 142 -4.95 -9.79 16.15
C THR A 142 -5.88 -10.99 16.27
N ASP A 143 -6.65 -11.02 17.33
CA ASP A 143 -7.78 -11.91 17.49
C ASP A 143 -9.03 -11.40 16.74
N ARG A 144 -10.15 -12.10 16.89
CA ARG A 144 -11.43 -11.75 16.25
C ARG A 144 -12.03 -10.41 16.73
N TYR A 145 -11.51 -9.82 17.78
CA TYR A 145 -11.96 -8.56 18.36
C TYR A 145 -11.02 -7.40 18.03
N GLY A 146 -9.93 -7.66 17.30
CA GLY A 146 -8.91 -6.67 16.99
C GLY A 146 -7.93 -6.42 18.12
N ALA A 147 -7.90 -7.27 19.17
CA ALA A 147 -6.90 -7.19 20.21
C ALA A 147 -5.61 -7.89 19.77
N LEU A 148 -4.47 -7.35 20.16
CA LEU A 148 -3.16 -7.85 19.81
C LEU A 148 -2.90 -9.23 20.41
N VAL A 149 -2.52 -10.20 19.58
CA VAL A 149 -2.12 -11.55 19.98
C VAL A 149 -0.60 -11.71 19.93
N ALA A 150 0.02 -11.15 18.90
CA ALA A 150 1.46 -11.19 18.71
C ALA A 150 1.93 -10.03 17.81
N ALA A 151 3.19 -9.64 17.97
CA ALA A 151 3.83 -8.67 17.08
C ALA A 151 5.34 -8.91 16.99
N SER A 152 5.94 -8.55 15.86
CA SER A 152 7.40 -8.62 15.65
C SER A 152 8.17 -7.51 16.38
N SER A 153 7.49 -6.44 16.74
CA SER A 153 7.96 -5.31 17.54
C SER A 153 6.76 -4.67 18.23
N GLU A 154 6.99 -3.83 19.23
CA GLU A 154 5.92 -3.17 19.98
C GLU A 154 5.12 -2.21 19.09
N PRO A 155 3.83 -2.47 18.81
CA PRO A 155 2.97 -1.51 18.10
C PRO A 155 2.47 -0.44 19.08
N ASP A 156 2.05 0.71 18.52
CA ASP A 156 1.58 1.86 19.33
C ASP A 156 0.32 1.54 20.16
N HIS A 157 -0.53 0.61 19.69
CA HIS A 157 -1.79 0.27 20.35
C HIS A 157 -1.96 -1.25 20.55
N TYR A 158 -2.55 -1.63 21.68
CA TYR A 158 -2.97 -3.00 21.93
C TYR A 158 -4.26 -3.38 21.22
N SER A 159 -5.24 -2.47 21.20
CA SER A 159 -6.51 -2.65 20.50
C SER A 159 -6.48 -1.95 19.16
N LEU A 160 -6.64 -2.71 18.10
CA LEU A 160 -6.57 -2.27 16.71
C LEU A 160 -7.95 -2.30 16.03
N SER A 161 -9.01 -2.50 16.83
CA SER A 161 -10.38 -2.63 16.34
C SER A 161 -10.95 -1.37 15.67
N GLN A 162 -10.35 -0.21 15.93
CA GLN A 162 -10.73 1.09 15.34
C GLN A 162 -9.83 1.49 14.16
N GLU A 163 -8.86 0.67 13.82
CA GLU A 163 -8.00 0.91 12.67
C GLU A 163 -8.76 0.65 11.36
N SER A 164 -8.55 1.51 10.37
CA SER A 164 -9.26 1.44 9.07
C SER A 164 -9.08 0.11 8.34
N TRP A 165 -7.90 -0.50 8.46
CA TRP A 165 -7.62 -1.81 7.88
C TRP A 165 -8.43 -2.93 8.55
N TRP A 166 -8.61 -2.84 9.88
CA TRP A 166 -9.41 -3.81 10.63
C TRP A 166 -10.88 -3.72 10.27
N GLU A 167 -11.45 -2.51 10.28
CA GLU A 167 -12.83 -2.26 9.87
C GLU A 167 -13.08 -2.75 8.42
N ALA A 168 -12.14 -2.47 7.52
CA ALA A 168 -12.23 -2.91 6.14
C ALA A 168 -12.25 -4.43 5.99
N LEU A 169 -11.45 -5.18 6.77
CA LEU A 169 -11.47 -6.64 6.76
C LEU A 169 -12.80 -7.18 7.31
N GLN A 170 -13.31 -6.63 8.41
CA GLN A 170 -14.58 -7.05 8.99
C GLN A 170 -15.78 -6.83 8.04
N ALA A 171 -15.77 -5.71 7.32
CA ALA A 171 -16.84 -5.39 6.36
C ALA A 171 -16.80 -6.22 5.07
N GLY A 172 -15.66 -6.86 4.76
CA GLY A 172 -15.40 -7.40 3.41
C GLY A 172 -15.50 -8.90 3.25
N GLY A 173 -15.71 -9.66 4.31
CA GLY A 173 -15.83 -11.13 4.26
C GLY A 173 -14.49 -11.88 4.23
N LEU A 174 -14.57 -13.19 4.00
CA LEU A 174 -13.47 -14.15 4.22
C LEU A 174 -12.24 -13.95 3.33
N ASP A 175 -12.42 -13.49 2.09
CA ASP A 175 -11.34 -13.37 1.11
C ASP A 175 -10.77 -11.94 1.01
N ARG A 176 -11.25 -11.02 1.85
CA ARG A 176 -10.85 -9.63 1.74
C ARG A 176 -9.39 -9.44 2.11
N VAL A 177 -8.69 -8.70 1.26
CA VAL A 177 -7.37 -8.17 1.53
C VAL A 177 -7.47 -6.65 1.64
N TYR A 178 -6.85 -6.10 2.64
CA TYR A 178 -6.66 -4.66 2.74
C TYR A 178 -5.25 -4.31 2.28
N VAL A 179 -5.15 -3.34 1.40
CA VAL A 179 -3.90 -2.71 1.00
C VAL A 179 -4.12 -1.20 1.09
N SER A 180 -3.31 -0.53 1.89
CA SER A 180 -3.38 0.93 2.02
C SER A 180 -2.73 1.65 0.83
N GLY A 181 -2.92 2.97 0.76
CA GLY A 181 -1.98 3.86 0.07
C GLY A 181 -0.65 3.97 0.81
N LEU A 182 0.22 4.85 0.34
CA LEU A 182 1.43 5.23 1.08
C LEU A 182 1.04 5.91 2.40
N ILE A 183 1.61 5.42 3.48
CA ILE A 183 1.40 5.93 4.84
C ILE A 183 2.71 6.57 5.29
N PRO A 184 2.69 7.83 5.78
CA PRO A 184 3.86 8.42 6.40
C PRO A 184 4.36 7.55 7.55
N GLY A 185 5.66 7.33 7.63
CA GLY A 185 6.23 6.33 8.55
C GLY A 185 6.00 6.58 10.05
N GLN A 186 5.42 7.74 10.42
CA GLN A 186 5.04 8.06 11.80
C GLN A 186 3.56 7.80 12.09
N GLU A 187 2.75 7.45 11.08
CA GLU A 187 1.29 7.29 11.21
C GLU A 187 0.83 5.83 11.16
N GLY A 188 1.72 4.89 10.93
CA GLY A 188 1.39 3.46 10.89
C GLY A 188 1.32 2.81 12.28
N SER A 189 0.90 1.55 12.35
CA SER A 189 0.92 0.76 13.59
C SER A 189 2.34 0.51 14.12
N PHE A 190 3.34 0.70 13.28
CA PHE A 190 4.76 0.66 13.61
C PHE A 190 5.43 1.92 13.09
N ARG A 191 6.26 2.54 13.90
CA ARG A 191 7.03 3.71 13.48
C ARG A 191 8.15 3.30 12.51
N SER A 192 8.25 4.00 11.39
CA SER A 192 9.26 3.82 10.36
C SER A 192 9.86 5.18 9.97
N PRO A 193 11.14 5.27 9.59
CA PRO A 193 11.70 6.47 8.99
C PRO A 193 11.21 6.71 7.54
N GLU A 194 10.65 5.69 6.90
CA GLU A 194 10.20 5.69 5.50
C GLU A 194 8.69 5.56 5.39
N GLU A 195 8.15 5.98 4.25
CA GLU A 195 6.75 5.71 3.89
C GLU A 195 6.52 4.21 3.74
N THR A 196 5.37 3.74 4.20
CA THR A 196 5.03 2.32 4.23
C THR A 196 3.69 2.05 3.54
N ILE A 197 3.45 0.80 3.22
CA ILE A 197 2.15 0.29 2.76
C ILE A 197 1.71 -0.79 3.76
N ASP A 198 0.50 -0.67 4.25
CA ASP A 198 -0.11 -1.68 5.10
C ASP A 198 -0.79 -2.74 4.23
N ILE A 199 -0.47 -4.00 4.49
CA ILE A 199 -1.15 -5.15 3.91
C ILE A 199 -1.74 -5.96 5.05
N ALA A 200 -3.05 -6.15 5.04
CA ALA A 200 -3.71 -6.99 6.04
C ALA A 200 -4.61 -8.05 5.39
N VAL A 201 -4.58 -9.24 5.96
CA VAL A 201 -5.40 -10.37 5.52
C VAL A 201 -6.09 -11.05 6.71
N PRO A 202 -7.28 -11.62 6.53
CA PRO A 202 -7.96 -12.35 7.58
C PRO A 202 -7.25 -13.67 7.88
N ILE A 203 -7.29 -14.09 9.13
CA ILE A 203 -6.95 -15.43 9.58
C ILE A 203 -8.27 -16.19 9.71
N LEU A 204 -8.39 -17.31 9.00
CA LEU A 204 -9.59 -18.11 8.97
C LEU A 204 -9.47 -19.32 9.91
N ASP A 205 -10.62 -19.81 10.36
CA ASP A 205 -10.72 -21.06 11.12
C ASP A 205 -10.30 -22.28 10.26
N ASP A 206 -10.26 -23.47 10.85
CA ASP A 206 -9.86 -24.71 10.16
C ASP A 206 -10.77 -25.06 8.97
N HIS A 207 -12.01 -24.64 9.03
CA HIS A 207 -12.99 -24.90 7.98
C HIS A 207 -13.09 -23.75 6.96
N GLN A 208 -12.33 -22.67 7.17
CA GLN A 208 -12.37 -21.46 6.35
C GLN A 208 -13.76 -20.80 6.25
N HIS A 209 -14.55 -20.95 7.33
CA HIS A 209 -15.93 -20.43 7.38
C HIS A 209 -16.05 -19.15 8.20
N ALA A 210 -15.08 -18.87 9.06
CA ALA A 210 -15.11 -17.70 9.94
C ALA A 210 -13.75 -17.03 10.04
N VAL A 211 -13.77 -15.70 10.14
CA VAL A 211 -12.59 -14.90 10.48
C VAL A 211 -12.35 -15.00 11.98
N ILE A 212 -11.21 -15.54 12.38
CA ILE A 212 -10.80 -15.69 13.79
C ILE A 212 -9.81 -14.64 14.24
N GLY A 213 -9.27 -13.85 13.33
CA GLY A 213 -8.30 -12.80 13.56
C GLY A 213 -7.80 -12.22 12.26
N ALA A 214 -6.76 -11.40 12.33
CA ALA A 214 -6.10 -10.85 11.16
C ALA A 214 -4.59 -10.75 11.36
N ILE A 215 -3.84 -10.78 10.27
CA ILE A 215 -2.41 -10.47 10.23
C ILE A 215 -2.20 -9.24 9.36
N LYS A 216 -1.36 -8.33 9.83
CA LYS A 216 -0.95 -7.13 9.13
C LYS A 216 0.57 -7.07 9.05
#